data_5691464e8fb3de4b73b386bf9547ccab
#
_entry.id   5691464e8fb3de4b73b386bf9547ccab
#
_cell.length_a   1.000
_cell.length_b   1.000
_cell.length_c   1.000
_cell.angle_alpha   90.00
_cell.angle_beta   90.00
_cell.angle_gamma   90.00
#
_symmetry.space_group_name_H-M   'P 1'
#
loop_
_entity.id
_entity.type
_entity.pdbx_description
1 polymer ?
#
loop_
_entity_poly.entity_id
_entity_poly.type
_entity_poly.pdbx_seq_one_letter_code
_entity_poly.pdbx_strand_id
1 'polypeptide(L)'
;MAFVRKRRRFLAAILVAAAVCGVAAGLVFAGGASGNALARGKPAVLASGSFRSITWGTTGTASIVREPHGRLAVRLSKKFLTHRAPELYVYLVKLHGQERVEWKQVGTLKQFWGGQSYAMPKLTASDLTAQVAIYCAKCNKFNGLARLTPTS
;
A
#
# COMPACT_ATOMS: atom_id res chain seq x y z
N MET A 1 6.33 -11.10 -49.89
CA MET A 1 6.19 -9.65 -49.98
C MET A 1 7.04 -8.99 -48.93
N ALA A 2 8.08 -8.31 -49.37
CA ALA A 2 9.11 -7.70 -48.54
C ALA A 2 8.65 -6.30 -48.08
N PHE A 3 8.83 -5.95 -46.82
CA PHE A 3 8.65 -4.59 -46.36
C PHE A 3 9.90 -4.02 -45.71
N VAL A 4 10.36 -3.03 -46.36
CA VAL A 4 11.63 -2.32 -46.34
C VAL A 4 11.93 -1.63 -45.02
N ARG A 5 13.15 -1.86 -44.49
CA ARG A 5 13.80 -1.09 -43.43
C ARG A 5 14.09 0.35 -43.91
N LYS A 6 13.64 1.35 -43.15
CA LYS A 6 14.06 2.74 -43.34
C LYS A 6 14.90 3.18 -42.14
N ARG A 7 16.22 3.06 -42.31
CA ARG A 7 17.24 3.70 -41.46
C ARG A 7 17.27 5.18 -41.75
N ARG A 8 17.09 6.03 -40.75
CA ARG A 8 17.49 7.43 -40.82
C ARG A 8 18.68 7.67 -39.90
N ARG A 9 19.81 7.88 -40.56
CA ARG A 9 21.04 8.43 -39.97
C ARG A 9 20.80 9.94 -39.82
N PHE A 10 21.07 10.50 -38.65
CA PHE A 10 21.32 11.93 -38.49
C PHE A 10 22.74 12.11 -38.01
N LEU A 11 23.47 12.88 -38.86
CA LEU A 11 24.87 13.24 -38.77
C LEU A 11 25.09 14.29 -37.66
N ALA A 12 26.26 14.22 -37.09
CA ALA A 12 26.85 15.15 -36.15
C ALA A 12 27.00 16.56 -36.70
N ALA A 13 26.88 17.55 -35.85
CA ALA A 13 27.48 18.85 -36.01
C ALA A 13 28.12 19.24 -34.67
N ILE A 14 29.44 19.20 -34.69
CA ILE A 14 30.33 19.73 -33.66
C ILE A 14 30.48 21.25 -33.96
N LEU A 15 30.21 22.11 -33.00
CA LEU A 15 30.63 23.50 -33.01
C LEU A 15 31.37 23.81 -31.71
N VAL A 16 32.66 23.98 -31.87
CA VAL A 16 33.64 24.55 -30.93
C VAL A 16 33.52 26.05 -30.99
N ALA A 17 33.33 26.73 -29.90
CA ALA A 17 33.57 28.15 -29.77
C ALA A 17 34.17 28.50 -28.40
N ALA A 18 35.20 29.26 -28.49
CA ALA A 18 36.25 29.54 -27.51
C ALA A 18 35.85 30.45 -26.33
N ALA A 19 36.73 30.38 -25.36
CA ALA A 19 36.90 31.12 -24.13
C ALA A 19 36.68 32.64 -24.20
N VAL A 20 36.08 33.19 -23.14
CA VAL A 20 36.41 34.52 -22.60
C VAL A 20 36.44 34.43 -21.07
N CYS A 21 37.61 34.69 -20.50
CA CYS A 21 37.81 34.92 -19.07
C CYS A 21 37.09 36.20 -18.64
N GLY A 22 36.23 36.08 -17.62
CA GLY A 22 35.70 37.21 -16.88
C GLY A 22 35.72 36.89 -15.39
N VAL A 23 36.74 37.43 -14.71
CA VAL A 23 36.82 37.43 -13.26
C VAL A 23 35.81 38.45 -12.72
N ALA A 24 34.77 38.03 -12.11
CA ALA A 24 33.91 38.86 -11.27
C ALA A 24 33.73 38.19 -9.92
N ALA A 25 34.24 38.87 -8.92
CA ALA A 25 34.17 38.51 -7.52
C ALA A 25 32.73 38.48 -6.97
N GLY A 26 32.46 37.50 -6.16
CA GLY A 26 31.64 37.61 -4.95
C GLY A 26 30.14 37.63 -5.13
N LEU A 27 29.56 36.56 -4.73
CA LEU A 27 28.50 36.49 -3.75
C LEU A 27 28.18 35.00 -3.59
N VAL A 28 28.72 34.40 -2.53
CA VAL A 28 28.34 33.08 -2.08
C VAL A 28 26.90 33.19 -1.56
N PHE A 29 25.92 33.06 -2.47
CA PHE A 29 24.62 32.62 -2.06
C PHE A 29 24.78 31.17 -1.65
N ALA A 30 24.91 30.92 -0.36
CA ALA A 30 24.59 29.66 0.25
C ALA A 30 23.09 29.44 0.01
N GLY A 31 22.74 29.12 -1.23
CA GLY A 31 21.46 28.53 -1.59
C GLY A 31 21.43 27.19 -0.89
N GLY A 32 20.85 27.17 0.32
CA GLY A 32 20.48 25.95 0.97
C GLY A 32 19.64 25.15 -0.03
N ALA A 33 20.26 24.15 -0.65
CA ALA A 33 19.54 23.05 -1.25
C ALA A 33 18.78 22.41 -0.07
N SER A 34 17.58 22.93 0.22
CA SER A 34 16.55 22.17 0.91
C SER A 34 16.23 21.00 -0.01
N GLY A 35 17.16 20.06 -0.06
CA GLY A 35 16.87 18.73 -0.49
C GLY A 35 15.68 18.33 0.37
N ASN A 36 14.50 18.24 -0.23
CA ASN A 36 13.40 17.47 0.30
C ASN A 36 13.96 16.05 0.51
N ALA A 37 14.64 15.86 1.61
CA ALA A 37 14.79 14.57 2.24
C ALA A 37 13.33 14.16 2.48
N LEU A 38 12.75 13.48 1.46
CA LEU A 38 11.48 12.80 1.57
C LEU A 38 11.59 11.98 2.85
N ALA A 39 11.06 12.53 3.92
CA ALA A 39 11.12 11.93 5.23
C ALA A 39 10.66 10.49 5.03
N ARG A 40 11.56 9.54 5.25
CA ARG A 40 11.22 8.13 5.40
C ARG A 40 10.42 8.02 6.69
N GLY A 41 9.23 8.63 6.66
CA GLY A 41 8.31 8.64 7.76
C GLY A 41 7.99 7.20 8.14
N LYS A 42 8.00 6.91 9.42
CA LYS A 42 7.44 5.66 9.93
C LYS A 42 5.99 5.54 9.44
N PRO A 43 5.53 4.38 8.98
CA PRO A 43 4.13 4.20 8.60
C PRO A 43 3.22 4.62 9.75
N ALA A 44 2.22 5.47 9.47
CA ALA A 44 1.22 5.87 10.44
C ALA A 44 0.08 4.85 10.47
N VAL A 45 -0.24 4.34 11.66
CA VAL A 45 -1.41 3.48 11.86
C VAL A 45 -2.62 4.40 11.99
N LEU A 46 -3.63 4.21 11.14
CA LEU A 46 -4.86 5.00 11.12
C LEU A 46 -5.99 4.31 11.89
N ALA A 47 -6.03 2.99 11.85
CA ALA A 47 -6.97 2.17 12.61
C ALA A 47 -6.38 0.78 12.81
N SER A 48 -6.75 0.11 13.89
CA SER A 48 -6.29 -1.24 14.17
C SER A 48 -7.32 -2.06 14.94
N GLY A 49 -7.20 -3.40 14.88
CA GLY A 49 -8.05 -4.32 15.62
C GLY A 49 -7.46 -5.72 15.70
N SER A 50 -7.80 -6.44 16.76
CA SER A 50 -7.40 -7.84 16.93
C SER A 50 -8.39 -8.77 16.26
N PHE A 51 -7.88 -9.84 15.66
CA PHE A 51 -8.73 -10.88 15.08
C PHE A 51 -9.44 -11.66 16.17
N ARG A 52 -10.72 -11.86 15.94
CA ARG A 52 -11.57 -12.83 16.63
C ARG A 52 -11.86 -13.98 15.65
N SER A 53 -11.59 -15.19 16.08
CA SER A 53 -11.96 -16.42 15.34
C SER A 53 -13.48 -16.52 15.20
N ILE A 54 -13.94 -16.89 14.02
CA ILE A 54 -15.36 -17.10 13.75
C ILE A 54 -15.63 -18.60 13.51
N THR A 55 -15.18 -19.13 12.39
CA THR A 55 -15.39 -20.56 12.07
C THR A 55 -14.14 -21.37 12.39
N TRP A 56 -12.97 -20.85 12.02
CA TRP A 56 -11.67 -21.50 12.25
C TRP A 56 -10.70 -20.51 12.88
N GLY A 57 -9.72 -21.03 13.62
CA GLY A 57 -8.79 -20.22 14.39
C GLY A 57 -8.09 -19.16 13.54
N THR A 58 -8.30 -17.90 13.92
CA THR A 58 -7.59 -16.74 13.36
C THR A 58 -7.12 -15.86 14.50
N THR A 59 -5.85 -15.50 14.52
CA THR A 59 -5.22 -14.67 15.55
C THR A 59 -4.38 -13.55 14.94
N GLY A 60 -3.85 -12.68 15.79
CA GLY A 60 -3.06 -11.51 15.39
C GLY A 60 -3.90 -10.25 15.26
N THR A 61 -3.36 -9.24 14.60
CA THR A 61 -4.03 -7.95 14.42
C THR A 61 -4.04 -7.54 12.95
N ALA A 62 -5.06 -6.79 12.57
CA ALA A 62 -5.12 -6.07 11.32
C ALA A 62 -5.05 -4.57 11.58
N SER A 63 -4.49 -3.82 10.64
CA SER A 63 -4.43 -2.36 10.70
C SER A 63 -4.57 -1.74 9.33
N ILE A 64 -5.16 -0.55 9.27
CA ILE A 64 -5.05 0.35 8.12
C ILE A 64 -3.89 1.30 8.41
N VAL A 65 -2.94 1.36 7.50
CA VAL A 65 -1.75 2.20 7.64
C VAL A 65 -1.62 3.15 6.46
N ARG A 66 -1.06 4.34 6.74
CA ARG A 66 -0.54 5.23 5.72
C ARG A 66 0.96 5.03 5.66
N GLU A 67 1.43 4.50 4.55
CA GLU A 67 2.84 4.29 4.27
C GLU A 67 3.55 5.62 3.93
N PRO A 68 4.89 5.69 3.97
CA PRO A 68 5.63 6.76 3.36
C PRO A 68 5.13 7.01 1.94
N HIS A 69 5.08 8.26 1.50
CA HIS A 69 4.50 8.70 0.22
C HIS A 69 2.96 8.62 0.15
N GLY A 70 2.26 8.51 1.29
CA GLY A 70 0.80 8.63 1.37
C GLY A 70 0.02 7.40 0.90
N ARG A 71 0.69 6.32 0.48
CA ARG A 71 -0.01 5.07 0.09
C ARG A 71 -0.70 4.45 1.29
N LEU A 72 -1.89 3.93 1.02
CA LEU A 72 -2.70 3.26 2.04
C LEU A 72 -2.58 1.75 1.89
N ALA A 73 -2.57 1.04 3.01
CA ALA A 73 -2.54 -0.41 3.01
C ALA A 73 -3.28 -1.00 4.22
N VAL A 74 -3.89 -2.16 4.00
CA VAL A 74 -4.26 -3.07 5.09
C VAL A 74 -3.05 -3.93 5.41
N ARG A 75 -2.63 -3.95 6.67
CA ARG A 75 -1.54 -4.79 7.17
C ARG A 75 -2.05 -5.82 8.15
N LEU A 76 -1.61 -7.06 7.96
CA LEU A 76 -1.71 -8.12 8.95
C LEU A 76 -0.40 -8.19 9.73
N SER A 77 -0.48 -8.36 11.04
CA SER A 77 0.69 -8.35 11.93
C SER A 77 1.60 -9.57 11.72
N LYS A 78 2.84 -9.49 12.21
CA LYS A 78 3.77 -10.64 12.22
C LYS A 78 3.24 -11.85 12.99
N LYS A 79 2.34 -11.60 13.95
CA LYS A 79 1.66 -12.65 14.76
C LYS A 79 0.36 -13.15 14.11
N PHE A 80 0.06 -12.71 12.89
CA PHE A 80 -1.12 -13.21 12.18
C PHE A 80 -0.97 -14.70 11.91
N LEU A 81 -2.06 -15.43 12.18
CA LEU A 81 -2.20 -16.84 11.87
C LEU A 81 -3.66 -17.12 11.57
N THR A 82 -3.94 -17.90 10.54
CA THR A 82 -5.29 -18.40 10.25
C THR A 82 -5.24 -19.85 9.81
N HIS A 83 -6.33 -20.56 10.02
CA HIS A 83 -6.47 -21.93 9.52
C HIS A 83 -6.43 -21.95 7.98
N ARG A 84 -5.82 -23.00 7.43
CA ARG A 84 -5.76 -23.23 5.99
C ARG A 84 -7.15 -23.56 5.45
N ALA A 85 -7.57 -22.83 4.43
CA ALA A 85 -8.77 -23.11 3.67
C ALA A 85 -8.56 -22.70 2.22
N PRO A 86 -9.30 -23.28 1.26
CA PRO A 86 -9.19 -22.90 -0.14
C PRO A 86 -9.76 -21.49 -0.37
N GLU A 87 -9.16 -20.75 -1.29
CA GLU A 87 -9.66 -19.44 -1.74
C GLU A 87 -9.93 -18.45 -0.60
N LEU A 88 -8.91 -18.18 0.21
CA LEU A 88 -8.97 -17.17 1.25
C LEU A 88 -8.71 -15.78 0.68
N TYR A 89 -9.55 -14.85 1.05
CA TYR A 89 -9.48 -13.44 0.69
C TYR A 89 -9.48 -12.55 1.92
N VAL A 90 -8.87 -11.37 1.76
CA VAL A 90 -8.93 -10.28 2.73
C VAL A 90 -9.97 -9.27 2.25
N TYR A 91 -10.95 -8.97 3.09
CA TYR A 91 -11.99 -7.97 2.84
C TYR A 91 -12.00 -6.89 3.92
N LEU A 92 -12.45 -5.71 3.55
CA LEU A 92 -13.05 -4.76 4.48
C LEU A 92 -14.56 -4.95 4.41
N VAL A 93 -15.16 -5.19 5.56
CA VAL A 93 -16.58 -5.51 5.69
C VAL A 93 -17.22 -4.55 6.67
N LYS A 94 -18.32 -3.93 6.26
CA LYS A 94 -19.21 -3.21 7.17
C LYS A 94 -20.39 -4.14 7.48
N LEU A 95 -20.54 -4.43 8.76
CA LEU A 95 -21.67 -5.21 9.24
C LEU A 95 -22.67 -4.29 9.92
N HIS A 96 -23.94 -4.41 9.56
CA HIS A 96 -25.04 -3.83 10.29
C HIS A 96 -25.79 -4.99 10.98
N GLY A 97 -25.57 -5.14 12.30
CA GLY A 97 -25.99 -6.36 12.99
C GLY A 97 -25.25 -7.59 12.44
N GLN A 98 -26.02 -8.56 11.93
CA GLN A 98 -25.50 -9.76 11.27
C GLN A 98 -25.47 -9.63 9.74
N GLU A 99 -26.06 -8.59 9.18
CA GLU A 99 -26.13 -8.38 7.74
C GLU A 99 -24.90 -7.68 7.21
N ARG A 100 -24.45 -8.12 6.04
CA ARG A 100 -23.34 -7.51 5.31
C ARG A 100 -23.85 -6.33 4.51
N VAL A 101 -23.44 -5.13 4.88
CA VAL A 101 -23.86 -3.90 4.19
C VAL A 101 -22.93 -3.56 3.01
N GLU A 102 -21.63 -3.75 3.20
CA GLU A 102 -20.63 -3.43 2.17
C GLU A 102 -19.42 -4.35 2.29
N TRP A 103 -18.98 -4.87 1.11
CA TRP A 103 -17.78 -5.69 1.01
C TRP A 103 -16.80 -5.07 0.02
N LYS A 104 -15.62 -4.77 0.49
CA LYS A 104 -14.52 -4.29 -0.33
C LYS A 104 -13.40 -5.31 -0.31
N GLN A 105 -13.19 -6.02 -1.40
CA GLN A 105 -12.08 -6.95 -1.52
C GLN A 105 -10.76 -6.17 -1.53
N VAL A 106 -9.86 -6.53 -0.64
CA VAL A 106 -8.53 -5.95 -0.52
C VAL A 106 -7.50 -6.79 -1.27
N GLY A 107 -7.69 -8.10 -1.27
CA GLY A 107 -6.84 -9.01 -2.04
C GLY A 107 -6.99 -10.47 -1.63
N THR A 108 -6.33 -11.35 -2.37
CA THR A 108 -6.19 -12.77 -2.00
C THR A 108 -5.21 -12.91 -0.84
N LEU A 109 -5.50 -13.76 0.14
CA LEU A 109 -4.60 -14.03 1.25
C LEU A 109 -3.29 -14.64 0.72
N LYS A 110 -2.17 -14.00 0.99
CA LYS A 110 -0.86 -14.41 0.46
C LYS A 110 -0.28 -15.61 1.20
N GLN A 111 -0.46 -15.63 2.52
CA GLN A 111 0.06 -16.68 3.42
C GLN A 111 -0.89 -16.86 4.61
N PHE A 112 -0.89 -18.06 5.19
CA PHE A 112 -1.73 -18.38 6.35
C PHE A 112 -1.18 -17.83 7.66
N TRP A 113 0.04 -17.30 7.66
CA TRP A 113 0.74 -16.74 8.83
C TRP A 113 1.62 -15.56 8.45
N GLY A 114 2.04 -14.80 9.46
CA GLY A 114 3.05 -13.76 9.35
C GLY A 114 2.55 -12.44 8.80
N GLY A 115 3.46 -11.47 8.76
CA GLY A 115 3.16 -10.11 8.33
C GLY A 115 2.89 -10.01 6.84
N GLN A 116 1.79 -9.37 6.47
CA GLN A 116 1.36 -9.18 5.09
C GLN A 116 0.83 -7.76 4.90
N SER A 117 0.97 -7.22 3.69
CA SER A 117 0.45 -5.89 3.34
C SER A 117 -0.31 -5.96 2.01
N TYR A 118 -1.42 -5.23 1.95
CA TYR A 118 -2.33 -5.16 0.82
C TYR A 118 -2.61 -3.70 0.50
N ALA A 119 -2.28 -3.26 -0.70
CA ALA A 119 -2.51 -1.89 -1.14
C ALA A 119 -4.00 -1.54 -1.19
N MET A 120 -4.34 -0.34 -0.75
CA MET A 120 -5.68 0.22 -0.85
C MET A 120 -5.66 1.46 -1.74
N PRO A 121 -6.43 1.51 -2.85
CA PRO A 121 -6.42 2.68 -3.73
C PRO A 121 -7.14 3.89 -3.12
N LYS A 122 -8.15 3.66 -2.29
CA LYS A 122 -8.95 4.70 -1.63
C LYS A 122 -9.29 4.29 -0.20
N LEU A 123 -9.37 5.30 0.67
CA LEU A 123 -9.83 5.19 2.04
C LEU A 123 -11.01 6.14 2.25
N THR A 124 -12.08 5.64 2.84
CA THR A 124 -13.21 6.43 3.33
C THR A 124 -13.19 6.47 4.85
N ALA A 125 -13.83 7.46 5.47
CA ALA A 125 -13.93 7.54 6.92
C ALA A 125 -14.55 6.25 7.52
N SER A 126 -15.52 5.67 6.83
CA SER A 126 -16.18 4.43 7.25
C SER A 126 -15.30 3.19 7.15
N ASP A 127 -14.22 3.20 6.37
CA ASP A 127 -13.26 2.10 6.33
C ASP A 127 -12.47 1.98 7.66
N LEU A 128 -12.28 3.11 8.38
CA LEU A 128 -11.56 3.12 9.66
C LEU A 128 -12.31 2.43 10.80
N THR A 129 -13.62 2.26 10.66
CA THR A 129 -14.49 1.56 11.62
C THR A 129 -15.01 0.23 11.08
N ALA A 130 -14.59 -0.17 9.88
CA ALA A 130 -14.94 -1.43 9.25
C ALA A 130 -14.31 -2.62 9.98
N GLN A 131 -14.57 -3.83 9.52
CA GLN A 131 -13.90 -5.04 9.97
C GLN A 131 -13.01 -5.58 8.86
N VAL A 132 -11.77 -5.94 9.20
CA VAL A 132 -10.94 -6.74 8.31
C VAL A 132 -11.35 -8.19 8.46
N ALA A 133 -11.79 -8.80 7.38
CA ALA A 133 -12.28 -10.18 7.35
C ALA A 133 -11.28 -11.07 6.60
N ILE A 134 -11.05 -12.26 7.13
CA ILE A 134 -10.47 -13.38 6.38
C ILE A 134 -11.64 -14.30 6.00
N TYR A 135 -11.91 -14.39 4.71
CA TYR A 135 -13.09 -15.06 4.17
C TYR A 135 -12.70 -16.18 3.21
N CYS A 136 -13.28 -17.35 3.41
CA CYS A 136 -13.17 -18.49 2.51
C CYS A 136 -14.30 -18.44 1.50
N ALA A 137 -13.99 -18.17 0.23
CA ALA A 137 -14.99 -18.09 -0.83
C ALA A 137 -15.67 -19.44 -1.09
N LYS A 138 -14.90 -20.52 -1.23
CA LYS A 138 -15.45 -21.87 -1.40
C LYS A 138 -16.28 -22.36 -0.24
N CYS A 139 -15.91 -21.97 0.99
CA CYS A 139 -16.61 -22.38 2.18
C CYS A 139 -17.82 -21.50 2.51
N ASN A 140 -17.91 -20.32 1.90
CA ASN A 140 -18.87 -19.26 2.21
C ASN A 140 -18.89 -18.91 3.71
N LYS A 141 -17.70 -18.81 4.34
CA LYS A 141 -17.55 -18.58 5.77
C LYS A 141 -16.39 -17.65 6.10
N PHE A 142 -16.52 -16.92 7.21
CA PHE A 142 -15.41 -16.18 7.79
C PHE A 142 -14.52 -17.10 8.62
N ASN A 143 -13.21 -17.02 8.40
CA ASN A 143 -12.24 -17.59 9.35
C ASN A 143 -12.11 -16.69 10.57
N GLY A 144 -12.01 -15.39 10.37
CA GLY A 144 -11.86 -14.41 11.42
C GLY A 144 -12.20 -13.00 10.99
N LEU A 145 -12.55 -12.19 11.99
CA LEU A 145 -12.89 -10.77 11.84
C LEU A 145 -12.08 -9.94 12.84
N ALA A 146 -11.49 -8.84 12.38
CA ALA A 146 -10.83 -7.84 13.21
C ALA A 146 -11.59 -6.52 13.09
N ARG A 147 -12.31 -6.13 14.14
CA ARG A 147 -13.00 -4.83 14.22
C ARG A 147 -11.97 -3.73 14.37
N LEU A 148 -11.94 -2.81 13.43
CA LEU A 148 -11.03 -1.68 13.47
C LEU A 148 -11.54 -0.59 14.40
N THR A 149 -10.61 -0.02 15.16
CA THR A 149 -10.80 1.19 15.96
C THR A 149 -9.82 2.23 15.45
N PRO A 150 -10.27 3.45 15.11
CA PRO A 150 -9.39 4.53 14.72
C PRO A 150 -8.34 4.80 15.79
N THR A 151 -7.12 5.12 15.37
CA THR A 151 -6.05 5.57 16.27
C THR A 151 -6.16 7.09 16.38
N SER A 152 -6.26 7.59 17.61
CA SER A 152 -6.21 9.01 17.95
C SER A 152 -4.81 9.58 17.79
#